data_521af4485a04414baaa77a61fb9caa3c
#
_entry.id   521af4485a04414baaa77a61fb9caa3c
#
_cell.length_a   1.000
_cell.length_b   1.000
_cell.length_c   1.000
_cell.angle_alpha   90.00
_cell.angle_beta   90.00
_cell.angle_gamma   90.00
#
_symmetry.space_group_name_H-M   'P 1'
#
loop_
_entity.id
_entity.type
_entity.pdbx_description
1 polymer ?
#
loop_
_entity_poly.entity_id
_entity_poly.type
_entity_poly.pdbx_seq_one_letter_code
_entity_poly.pdbx_strand_id
1 'polypeptide(L)'
;VAAVAVSVENNTILYWQVYDLKKIDTISFYQILDLLRDTSVDIYRDRMSCFSAEVESRRSRSAEEELSRNLHTIEATTEIVQLLDSDEQIELAMNKWLKILSEHIRVDTAEIFQLHSDTDTMNVVCEWRAPGQISYFDKINGVEVYSFLHAEKPLVVSTDSLGNAGSKEIEEIGMKAVMIFPILKQESGNMVLSLNHRTQGHVWSMAEIKFTADAVKILQSILTRRI
;
A
#
# COMPACT_ATOMS: atom_id res chain seq x y z
N VAL A 1 -4.41 57.01 28.09
CA VAL A 1 -3.98 55.64 27.81
C VAL A 1 -5.14 54.69 28.11
N ALA A 2 -5.49 53.88 27.18
CA ALA A 2 -6.57 52.88 27.31
C ALA A 2 -5.99 51.48 27.46
N ALA A 3 -6.57 50.68 28.36
CA ALA A 3 -6.32 49.23 28.46
C ALA A 3 -7.40 48.50 27.70
N VAL A 4 -7.04 47.41 27.04
CA VAL A 4 -7.94 46.58 26.29
C VAL A 4 -7.95 45.19 26.90
N ALA A 5 -9.13 44.74 27.31
CA ALA A 5 -9.35 43.36 27.71
C ALA A 5 -9.99 42.59 26.55
N VAL A 6 -9.48 41.45 26.24
CA VAL A 6 -9.93 40.60 25.13
C VAL A 6 -10.38 39.28 25.72
N SER A 7 -11.61 38.89 25.42
CA SER A 7 -12.09 37.52 25.70
C SER A 7 -11.92 36.69 24.45
N VAL A 8 -11.32 35.51 24.61
CA VAL A 8 -11.06 34.58 23.52
C VAL A 8 -11.70 33.25 23.85
N GLU A 9 -12.55 32.75 22.98
CA GLU A 9 -13.13 31.42 23.07
C GLU A 9 -12.94 30.69 21.73
N ASN A 10 -12.51 29.44 21.79
CA ASN A 10 -12.29 28.61 20.58
C ASN A 10 -11.48 29.30 19.47
N ASN A 11 -10.43 30.01 19.86
CA ASN A 11 -9.59 30.79 18.96
C ASN A 11 -10.25 32.02 18.31
N THR A 12 -11.43 32.40 18.77
CA THR A 12 -12.17 33.53 18.23
C THR A 12 -12.23 34.63 19.28
N ILE A 13 -11.94 35.86 18.87
CA ILE A 13 -12.14 37.02 19.75
C ILE A 13 -13.65 37.27 19.85
N LEU A 14 -14.21 37.03 21.06
CA LEU A 14 -15.64 37.21 21.31
C LEU A 14 -16.00 38.67 21.47
N TYR A 15 -15.24 39.34 22.30
CA TYR A 15 -15.36 40.79 22.52
C TYR A 15 -14.06 41.35 23.09
N TRP A 16 -13.92 42.65 22.97
CA TRP A 16 -12.86 43.41 23.60
C TRP A 16 -13.43 44.71 24.14
N GLN A 17 -12.91 45.10 25.27
CA GLN A 17 -13.41 46.28 26.00
C GLN A 17 -12.26 47.23 26.27
N VAL A 18 -12.48 48.48 25.98
CA VAL A 18 -11.50 49.54 26.19
C VAL A 18 -11.83 50.24 27.51
N TYR A 19 -10.85 50.27 28.40
CA TYR A 19 -10.98 50.95 29.68
C TYR A 19 -10.22 52.29 29.66
N ASP A 20 -10.85 53.33 30.20
CA ASP A 20 -10.16 54.61 30.43
C ASP A 20 -9.31 54.53 31.71
N LEU A 21 -8.01 54.38 31.56
CA LEU A 21 -7.03 54.24 32.64
C LEU A 21 -7.02 55.45 33.62
N LYS A 22 -7.59 56.59 33.23
CA LYS A 22 -7.73 57.72 34.15
C LYS A 22 -8.74 57.47 35.27
N LYS A 23 -9.61 56.48 35.13
CA LYS A 23 -10.62 56.08 36.11
C LYS A 23 -10.25 54.83 36.91
N ILE A 24 -9.13 54.18 36.60
CA ILE A 24 -8.68 52.97 37.26
C ILE A 24 -7.53 53.37 38.19
N ASP A 25 -7.61 53.04 39.46
CA ASP A 25 -6.51 53.21 40.38
C ASP A 25 -5.35 52.24 40.05
N THR A 26 -4.14 52.58 40.52
CA THR A 26 -2.93 51.84 40.19
C THR A 26 -2.98 50.38 40.66
N ILE A 27 -3.62 50.11 41.79
CA ILE A 27 -3.76 48.76 42.35
C ILE A 27 -4.68 47.89 41.46
N SER A 28 -5.82 48.43 41.10
CA SER A 28 -6.76 47.75 40.22
C SER A 28 -6.15 47.46 38.82
N PHE A 29 -5.32 48.37 38.32
CA PHE A 29 -4.60 48.16 37.06
C PHE A 29 -3.63 46.97 37.14
N TYR A 30 -2.81 46.88 38.20
CA TYR A 30 -1.90 45.75 38.38
C TYR A 30 -2.64 44.41 38.60
N GLN A 31 -3.76 44.41 39.30
CA GLN A 31 -4.59 43.23 39.48
C GLN A 31 -5.14 42.73 38.15
N ILE A 32 -5.57 43.60 37.26
CA ILE A 32 -6.03 43.26 35.91
C ILE A 32 -4.89 42.68 35.08
N LEU A 33 -3.69 43.25 35.13
CA LEU A 33 -2.51 42.76 34.43
C LEU A 33 -2.10 41.37 34.91
N ASP A 34 -2.09 41.10 36.19
CA ASP A 34 -1.80 39.79 36.77
C ASP A 34 -2.82 38.76 36.35
N LEU A 35 -4.12 39.08 36.38
CA LEU A 35 -5.16 38.19 35.92
C LEU A 35 -5.02 37.85 34.42
N LEU A 36 -4.73 38.84 33.56
CA LEU A 36 -4.49 38.62 32.14
C LEU A 36 -3.27 37.75 31.89
N ARG A 37 -2.21 37.96 32.63
CA ARG A 37 -0.98 37.14 32.57
C ARG A 37 -1.29 35.69 32.93
N ASP A 38 -1.93 35.46 34.07
CA ASP A 38 -2.21 34.12 34.58
C ASP A 38 -3.19 33.37 33.64
N THR A 39 -4.24 34.05 33.19
CA THR A 39 -5.16 33.49 32.19
C THR A 39 -4.48 33.14 30.87
N SER A 40 -3.56 33.98 30.40
CA SER A 40 -2.83 33.70 29.14
C SER A 40 -1.88 32.53 29.30
N VAL A 41 -1.25 32.34 30.43
CA VAL A 41 -0.37 31.19 30.72
C VAL A 41 -1.18 29.91 30.80
N ASP A 42 -2.35 29.93 31.43
CA ASP A 42 -3.22 28.74 31.51
C ASP A 42 -3.75 28.33 30.15
N ILE A 43 -4.23 29.26 29.35
CA ILE A 43 -4.66 28.98 27.95
C ILE A 43 -3.51 28.40 27.13
N TYR A 44 -2.31 28.94 27.28
CA TYR A 44 -1.12 28.43 26.59
C TYR A 44 -0.80 26.98 27.01
N ARG A 45 -0.82 26.73 28.33
CA ARG A 45 -0.54 25.41 28.92
C ARG A 45 -1.54 24.36 28.43
N ASP A 46 -2.84 24.69 28.46
CA ASP A 46 -3.91 23.79 28.00
C ASP A 46 -3.78 23.46 26.50
N ARG A 47 -3.49 24.47 25.68
CA ARG A 47 -3.26 24.24 24.23
C ARG A 47 -2.03 23.38 23.96
N MET A 48 -0.94 23.61 24.67
CA MET A 48 0.26 22.78 24.52
C MET A 48 0.00 21.34 24.96
N SER A 49 -0.77 21.15 26.04
CA SER A 49 -1.19 19.80 26.48
C SER A 49 -2.06 19.11 25.45
N CYS A 50 -3.08 19.77 24.90
CA CYS A 50 -3.92 19.21 23.83
C CYS A 50 -3.11 18.87 22.57
N PHE A 51 -2.20 19.77 22.16
CA PHE A 51 -1.36 19.53 20.99
C PHE A 51 -0.41 18.35 21.20
N SER A 52 0.24 18.23 22.36
CA SER A 52 1.11 17.09 22.64
C SER A 52 0.35 15.77 22.67
N ALA A 53 -0.85 15.74 23.26
CA ALA A 53 -1.71 14.56 23.27
C ALA A 53 -2.15 14.15 21.85
N GLU A 54 -2.46 15.12 20.98
CA GLU A 54 -2.81 14.83 19.57
C GLU A 54 -1.62 14.26 18.79
N VAL A 55 -0.43 14.82 18.96
CA VAL A 55 0.80 14.33 18.33
C VAL A 55 1.12 12.91 18.80
N GLU A 56 1.00 12.63 20.09
CA GLU A 56 1.23 11.30 20.66
C GLU A 56 0.21 10.29 20.14
N SER A 57 -1.07 10.65 20.09
CA SER A 57 -2.14 9.81 19.52
C SER A 57 -1.91 9.49 18.04
N ARG A 58 -1.46 10.45 17.24
CA ARG A 58 -1.10 10.21 15.83
C ARG A 58 0.09 9.26 15.70
N ARG A 59 1.12 9.43 16.54
CA ARG A 59 2.29 8.52 16.55
C ARG A 59 1.89 7.10 16.93
N SER A 60 1.07 6.94 17.96
CA SER A 60 0.58 5.63 18.40
C SER A 60 -0.20 4.93 17.29
N ARG A 61 -1.14 5.62 16.64
CA ARG A 61 -1.90 5.05 15.49
C ARG A 61 -0.99 4.64 14.35
N SER A 62 -0.03 5.49 13.98
CA SER A 62 0.92 5.15 12.91
C SER A 62 1.76 3.92 13.24
N ALA A 63 2.20 3.79 14.50
CA ALA A 63 2.95 2.62 14.97
C ALA A 63 2.08 1.34 14.99
N GLU A 64 0.82 1.44 15.41
CA GLU A 64 -0.13 0.32 15.38
C GLU A 64 -0.43 -0.15 13.96
N GLU A 65 -0.62 0.78 13.01
CA GLU A 65 -0.83 0.46 11.60
C GLU A 65 0.40 -0.20 10.95
N GLU A 66 1.59 0.28 11.32
CA GLU A 66 2.85 -0.33 10.85
C GLU A 66 3.03 -1.73 11.42
N LEU A 67 2.78 -1.92 12.71
CA LEU A 67 2.84 -3.23 13.36
C LEU A 67 1.84 -4.20 12.74
N SER A 68 0.61 -3.77 12.50
CA SER A 68 -0.42 -4.60 11.84
C SER A 68 0.01 -5.02 10.44
N ARG A 69 0.56 -4.11 9.64
CA ARG A 69 1.08 -4.44 8.30
C ARG A 69 2.23 -5.44 8.37
N ASN A 70 3.15 -5.27 9.32
CA ASN A 70 4.27 -6.18 9.51
C ASN A 70 3.80 -7.57 9.93
N LEU A 71 2.81 -7.68 10.83
CA LEU A 71 2.22 -8.96 11.22
C LEU A 71 1.58 -9.68 10.03
N HIS A 72 0.77 -9.02 9.23
CA HIS A 72 0.18 -9.61 8.03
C HIS A 72 1.24 -10.08 7.03
N THR A 73 2.35 -9.36 6.89
CA THR A 73 3.45 -9.77 6.03
C THR A 73 4.16 -11.02 6.56
N ILE A 74 4.36 -11.11 7.87
CA ILE A 74 4.96 -12.29 8.52
C ILE A 74 4.03 -13.49 8.39
N GLU A 75 2.73 -13.33 8.61
CA GLU A 75 1.74 -14.40 8.46
C GLU A 75 1.74 -14.95 7.03
N ALA A 76 1.60 -14.09 6.02
CA ALA A 76 1.62 -14.50 4.62
C ALA A 76 2.95 -15.18 4.23
N THR A 77 4.08 -14.65 4.69
CA THR A 77 5.39 -15.26 4.44
C THR A 77 5.47 -16.64 5.08
N THR A 78 4.98 -16.79 6.31
CA THR A 78 4.99 -18.06 7.04
C THR A 78 4.14 -19.12 6.32
N GLU A 79 2.94 -18.75 5.88
CA GLU A 79 2.07 -19.65 5.10
C GLU A 79 2.73 -20.08 3.78
N ILE A 80 3.35 -19.14 3.06
CA ILE A 80 4.10 -19.44 1.83
C ILE A 80 5.26 -20.41 2.11
N VAL A 81 6.01 -20.21 3.20
CA VAL A 81 7.14 -21.09 3.56
C VAL A 81 6.64 -22.48 3.94
N GLN A 82 5.51 -22.60 4.62
CA GLN A 82 4.92 -23.91 4.97
C GLN A 82 4.57 -24.76 3.73
N LEU A 83 4.30 -24.14 2.58
CA LEU A 83 4.10 -24.86 1.34
C LEU A 83 5.38 -25.57 0.83
N LEU A 84 6.57 -25.14 1.26
CA LEU A 84 7.84 -25.83 0.95
C LEU A 84 7.90 -27.25 1.52
N ASP A 85 7.37 -27.43 2.72
CA ASP A 85 7.44 -28.66 3.46
C ASP A 85 6.19 -29.56 3.27
N SER A 86 5.20 -29.07 2.49
CA SER A 86 3.99 -29.84 2.22
C SER A 86 4.27 -30.94 1.17
N ASP A 87 3.74 -32.15 1.39
CA ASP A 87 3.76 -33.24 0.42
C ASP A 87 2.66 -33.12 -0.67
N GLU A 88 2.06 -31.95 -0.79
CA GLU A 88 0.98 -31.69 -1.74
C GLU A 88 1.45 -31.75 -3.20
N GLN A 89 0.52 -32.05 -4.11
CA GLN A 89 0.79 -31.96 -5.54
C GLN A 89 1.20 -30.52 -5.92
N ILE A 90 2.13 -30.42 -6.84
CA ILE A 90 2.77 -29.14 -7.21
C ILE A 90 1.75 -28.08 -7.66
N GLU A 91 0.75 -28.50 -8.45
CA GLU A 91 -0.31 -27.63 -8.93
C GLU A 91 -1.17 -27.05 -7.78
N LEU A 92 -1.48 -27.89 -6.78
CA LEU A 92 -2.23 -27.47 -5.61
C LEU A 92 -1.43 -26.47 -4.76
N ALA A 93 -0.13 -26.76 -4.57
CA ALA A 93 0.79 -25.86 -3.87
C ALA A 93 0.92 -24.50 -4.59
N MET A 94 1.02 -24.51 -5.92
CA MET A 94 1.06 -23.27 -6.73
C MET A 94 -0.22 -22.46 -6.63
N ASN A 95 -1.38 -23.09 -6.66
CA ASN A 95 -2.67 -22.41 -6.51
C ASN A 95 -2.81 -21.78 -5.11
N LYS A 96 -2.39 -22.48 -4.05
CA LYS A 96 -2.38 -21.95 -2.69
C LYS A 96 -1.42 -20.77 -2.56
N TRP A 97 -0.21 -20.92 -3.08
CA TRP A 97 0.80 -19.87 -3.10
C TRP A 97 0.29 -18.61 -3.81
N LEU A 98 -0.30 -18.78 -5.00
CA LEU A 98 -0.85 -17.68 -5.78
C LEU A 98 -1.98 -16.97 -5.02
N LYS A 99 -2.84 -17.72 -4.35
CA LYS A 99 -3.90 -17.18 -3.51
C LYS A 99 -3.35 -16.32 -2.37
N ILE A 100 -2.41 -16.86 -1.56
CA ILE A 100 -1.83 -16.15 -0.43
C ILE A 100 -1.16 -14.85 -0.88
N LEU A 101 -0.35 -14.92 -1.94
CA LEU A 101 0.31 -13.76 -2.53
C LEU A 101 -0.71 -12.69 -2.97
N SER A 102 -1.73 -13.12 -3.72
CA SER A 102 -2.73 -12.23 -4.31
C SER A 102 -3.60 -11.53 -3.26
N GLU A 103 -4.01 -12.26 -2.23
CA GLU A 103 -4.79 -11.72 -1.11
C GLU A 103 -3.95 -10.74 -0.27
N HIS A 104 -2.66 -11.03 -0.08
CA HIS A 104 -1.76 -10.13 0.64
C HIS A 104 -1.52 -8.81 -0.12
N ILE A 105 -1.23 -8.89 -1.42
CA ILE A 105 -1.01 -7.72 -2.29
C ILE A 105 -2.33 -7.02 -2.65
N ARG A 106 -3.47 -7.71 -2.52
CA ARG A 106 -4.84 -7.24 -2.85
C ARG A 106 -5.02 -6.87 -4.31
N VAL A 107 -4.48 -7.69 -5.20
CA VAL A 107 -4.66 -7.52 -6.65
C VAL A 107 -6.06 -7.91 -7.10
N ASP A 108 -6.46 -7.50 -8.30
CA ASP A 108 -7.72 -7.92 -8.91
C ASP A 108 -7.63 -9.34 -9.48
N THR A 109 -6.53 -9.64 -10.18
CA THR A 109 -6.23 -10.97 -10.73
C THR A 109 -4.74 -11.27 -10.64
N ALA A 110 -4.42 -12.56 -10.61
CA ALA A 110 -3.05 -13.05 -10.66
C ALA A 110 -2.97 -14.33 -11.46
N GLU A 111 -1.99 -14.44 -12.33
CA GLU A 111 -1.81 -15.58 -13.23
C GLU A 111 -0.35 -16.05 -13.23
N ILE A 112 -0.19 -17.37 -13.37
CA ILE A 112 1.10 -17.98 -13.71
C ILE A 112 0.96 -18.52 -15.14
N PHE A 113 1.79 -17.98 -16.02
CA PHE A 113 1.86 -18.41 -17.42
C PHE A 113 3.04 -19.34 -17.65
N GLN A 114 2.83 -20.37 -18.47
CA GLN A 114 3.89 -21.11 -19.13
C GLN A 114 4.02 -20.57 -20.56
N LEU A 115 5.18 -20.03 -20.88
CA LEU A 115 5.52 -19.54 -22.20
C LEU A 115 6.27 -20.64 -22.97
N HIS A 116 5.88 -20.90 -24.22
CA HIS A 116 6.50 -21.88 -25.08
C HIS A 116 7.36 -21.18 -26.12
N SER A 117 8.67 -21.36 -26.02
CA SER A 117 9.64 -20.65 -26.88
C SER A 117 9.66 -21.15 -28.33
N ASP A 118 9.23 -22.37 -28.57
CA ASP A 118 9.20 -23.01 -29.90
C ASP A 118 8.00 -22.53 -30.75
N THR A 119 6.88 -22.23 -30.13
CA THR A 119 5.64 -21.84 -30.79
C THR A 119 5.25 -20.39 -30.57
N ASP A 120 5.99 -19.68 -29.72
CA ASP A 120 5.67 -18.32 -29.23
C ASP A 120 4.25 -18.21 -28.71
N THR A 121 3.81 -19.22 -27.96
CA THR A 121 2.48 -19.30 -27.36
C THR A 121 2.57 -19.39 -25.86
N MET A 122 1.45 -19.09 -25.19
CA MET A 122 1.34 -19.17 -23.74
C MET A 122 0.13 -19.97 -23.29
N ASN A 123 0.27 -20.62 -22.13
CA ASN A 123 -0.82 -21.28 -21.42
C ASN A 123 -0.91 -20.75 -19.99
N VAL A 124 -2.11 -20.64 -19.45
CA VAL A 124 -2.34 -20.35 -18.04
C VAL A 124 -2.16 -21.65 -17.25
N VAL A 125 -1.24 -21.65 -16.30
CA VAL A 125 -0.99 -22.79 -15.38
C VAL A 125 -1.87 -22.65 -14.14
N CYS A 126 -1.90 -21.46 -13.55
CA CYS A 126 -2.71 -21.12 -12.37
C CYS A 126 -3.31 -19.74 -12.55
N GLU A 127 -4.53 -19.56 -12.05
CA GLU A 127 -5.21 -18.26 -12.00
C GLU A 127 -5.87 -18.07 -10.63
N TRP A 128 -5.71 -16.89 -10.08
CA TRP A 128 -6.46 -16.41 -8.92
C TRP A 128 -7.21 -15.13 -9.28
N ARG A 129 -8.42 -14.97 -8.73
CA ARG A 129 -9.27 -13.81 -8.95
C ARG A 129 -9.89 -13.33 -7.65
N ALA A 130 -9.90 -12.03 -7.44
CA ALA A 130 -10.66 -11.42 -6.38
C ALA A 130 -12.18 -11.65 -6.58
N PRO A 131 -12.98 -11.70 -5.51
CA PRO A 131 -14.42 -11.86 -5.63
C PRO A 131 -15.04 -10.82 -6.58
N GLY A 132 -15.86 -11.29 -7.53
CA GLY A 132 -16.50 -10.44 -8.56
C GLY A 132 -15.69 -10.20 -9.82
N GLN A 133 -14.44 -10.64 -9.88
CA GLN A 133 -13.63 -10.57 -11.09
C GLN A 133 -13.94 -11.75 -12.03
N ILE A 134 -13.96 -11.47 -13.34
CA ILE A 134 -14.12 -12.49 -14.39
C ILE A 134 -12.74 -12.96 -14.85
N SER A 135 -12.64 -14.23 -15.27
CA SER A 135 -11.44 -14.69 -15.95
C SER A 135 -11.28 -13.96 -17.27
N TYR A 136 -10.10 -13.43 -17.49
CA TYR A 136 -9.75 -12.82 -18.76
C TYR A 136 -9.08 -13.85 -19.68
N PHE A 137 -8.53 -14.90 -19.08
CA PHE A 137 -7.69 -15.89 -19.73
C PHE A 137 -8.35 -17.27 -19.93
N ASP A 138 -9.63 -17.44 -19.58
CA ASP A 138 -10.38 -18.70 -19.76
C ASP A 138 -10.31 -19.28 -21.19
N LYS A 139 -9.87 -18.47 -22.16
CA LYS A 139 -9.77 -18.83 -23.57
C LYS A 139 -8.34 -18.78 -24.12
N ILE A 140 -7.35 -18.48 -23.26
CA ILE A 140 -5.97 -18.26 -23.70
C ILE A 140 -5.14 -19.52 -23.44
N ASN A 141 -5.38 -20.56 -24.25
CA ASN A 141 -4.44 -21.66 -24.42
C ASN A 141 -3.92 -21.64 -25.85
N GLY A 142 -2.60 -21.55 -26.02
CA GLY A 142 -1.98 -21.52 -27.34
C GLY A 142 -2.15 -20.19 -28.09
N VAL A 143 -2.35 -19.10 -27.37
CA VAL A 143 -2.39 -17.73 -27.91
C VAL A 143 -0.97 -17.17 -27.95
N GLU A 144 -0.71 -16.29 -28.92
CA GLU A 144 0.54 -15.54 -29.05
C GLU A 144 0.92 -14.82 -27.74
N VAL A 145 2.20 -14.89 -27.38
CA VAL A 145 2.71 -14.32 -26.13
C VAL A 145 2.71 -12.80 -26.24
N TYR A 146 2.16 -12.13 -25.23
CA TYR A 146 2.30 -10.68 -25.13
C TYR A 146 3.77 -10.28 -24.91
N SER A 147 4.23 -9.24 -25.59
CA SER A 147 5.63 -8.83 -25.55
C SER A 147 6.15 -8.53 -24.14
N PHE A 148 5.29 -8.02 -23.28
CA PHE A 148 5.65 -7.70 -21.88
C PHE A 148 5.88 -8.95 -21.01
N LEU A 149 5.38 -10.13 -21.39
CA LEU A 149 5.62 -11.39 -20.68
C LEU A 149 7.01 -11.99 -20.95
N HIS A 150 7.68 -11.56 -22.01
CA HIS A 150 9.05 -11.97 -22.31
C HIS A 150 10.12 -11.29 -21.43
N ALA A 151 9.69 -10.54 -20.42
CA ALA A 151 10.58 -9.83 -19.52
C ALA A 151 11.57 -10.79 -18.82
N GLU A 152 12.86 -10.63 -19.06
CA GLU A 152 13.91 -11.41 -18.37
C GLU A 152 14.14 -10.94 -16.91
N LYS A 153 13.65 -9.77 -16.57
CA LYS A 153 13.73 -9.14 -15.26
C LYS A 153 12.34 -8.72 -14.80
N PRO A 154 12.11 -8.55 -13.50
CA PRO A 154 10.85 -8.02 -13.02
C PRO A 154 10.44 -6.73 -13.74
N LEU A 155 9.23 -6.70 -14.28
CA LEU A 155 8.62 -5.53 -14.90
C LEU A 155 7.53 -5.02 -13.96
N VAL A 156 7.58 -3.73 -13.63
CA VAL A 156 6.58 -3.07 -12.77
C VAL A 156 6.04 -1.87 -13.51
N VAL A 157 4.75 -1.90 -13.83
CA VAL A 157 4.05 -0.80 -14.47
C VAL A 157 2.94 -0.34 -13.54
N SER A 158 3.06 0.89 -13.05
CA SER A 158 2.05 1.57 -12.24
C SER A 158 1.13 2.40 -13.13
N THR A 159 -0.03 2.77 -12.62
CA THR A 159 -1.02 3.58 -13.37
C THR A 159 -0.46 4.92 -13.84
N ASP A 160 0.43 5.53 -13.06
CA ASP A 160 1.09 6.80 -13.41
C ASP A 160 2.13 6.66 -14.53
N SER A 161 2.57 5.44 -14.82
CA SER A 161 3.50 5.13 -15.92
C SER A 161 2.82 4.60 -17.18
N LEU A 162 1.50 4.43 -17.19
CA LEU A 162 0.73 4.11 -18.38
C LEU A 162 0.78 5.28 -19.40
N GLY A 163 0.62 4.97 -20.68
CA GLY A 163 0.75 5.95 -21.78
C GLY A 163 2.15 6.07 -22.35
N ASN A 164 3.15 5.45 -21.75
CA ASN A 164 4.49 5.33 -22.31
C ASN A 164 4.53 4.26 -23.43
N ALA A 165 5.47 4.38 -24.37
CA ALA A 165 5.53 3.53 -25.56
C ALA A 165 5.57 2.01 -25.29
N GLY A 166 6.03 1.59 -24.09
CA GLY A 166 6.12 0.18 -23.69
C GLY A 166 4.90 -0.36 -22.94
N SER A 167 3.85 0.45 -22.71
CA SER A 167 2.67 0.04 -21.93
C SER A 167 1.39 -0.15 -22.77
N LYS A 168 1.46 0.03 -24.10
CA LYS A 168 0.28 -0.03 -24.97
C LYS A 168 -0.46 -1.36 -24.92
N GLU A 169 0.25 -2.48 -25.02
CA GLU A 169 -0.37 -3.81 -24.90
C GLU A 169 -1.07 -4.01 -23.56
N ILE A 170 -0.48 -3.51 -22.47
CA ILE A 170 -1.03 -3.56 -21.12
C ILE A 170 -2.35 -2.80 -21.04
N GLU A 171 -2.42 -1.62 -21.67
CA GLU A 171 -3.62 -0.80 -21.73
C GLU A 171 -4.70 -1.42 -22.63
N GLU A 172 -4.32 -1.97 -23.78
CA GLU A 172 -5.23 -2.61 -24.74
C GLU A 172 -5.97 -3.81 -24.13
N ILE A 173 -5.31 -4.57 -23.24
CA ILE A 173 -5.94 -5.67 -22.50
C ILE A 173 -6.64 -5.23 -21.22
N GLY A 174 -6.75 -3.91 -21.01
CA GLY A 174 -7.51 -3.31 -19.90
C GLY A 174 -6.85 -3.39 -18.53
N MET A 175 -5.54 -3.61 -18.46
CA MET A 175 -4.78 -3.54 -17.22
C MET A 175 -4.46 -2.08 -16.86
N LYS A 176 -4.63 -1.71 -15.60
CA LYS A 176 -4.32 -0.38 -15.07
C LYS A 176 -3.01 -0.32 -14.31
N ALA A 177 -2.59 -1.43 -13.76
CA ALA A 177 -1.26 -1.63 -13.19
C ALA A 177 -0.91 -3.12 -13.23
N VAL A 178 0.36 -3.42 -13.46
CA VAL A 178 0.84 -4.81 -13.55
C VAL A 178 2.23 -4.95 -12.95
N MET A 179 2.45 -6.06 -12.24
CA MET A 179 3.78 -6.56 -11.90
C MET A 179 3.99 -7.91 -12.55
N ILE A 180 5.13 -8.09 -13.20
CA ILE A 180 5.53 -9.33 -13.86
C ILE A 180 6.86 -9.79 -13.29
N PHE A 181 6.91 -11.06 -12.90
CA PHE A 181 8.12 -11.68 -12.35
C PHE A 181 8.42 -12.99 -13.07
N PRO A 182 9.61 -13.17 -13.63
CA PRO A 182 10.06 -14.46 -14.13
C PRO A 182 10.20 -15.45 -12.95
N ILE A 183 9.56 -16.63 -13.07
CA ILE A 183 9.64 -17.68 -12.05
C ILE A 183 10.72 -18.68 -12.40
N LEU A 184 10.65 -19.30 -13.59
CA LEU A 184 11.62 -20.27 -14.06
C LEU A 184 11.98 -20.00 -15.51
N LYS A 185 13.25 -20.27 -15.84
CA LYS A 185 13.76 -20.26 -17.20
C LYS A 185 14.17 -21.69 -17.55
N GLN A 186 13.51 -22.29 -18.53
CA GLN A 186 13.76 -23.65 -19.00
C GLN A 186 13.97 -23.65 -20.50
N GLU A 187 14.61 -24.69 -21.04
CA GLU A 187 14.82 -24.84 -22.49
C GLU A 187 13.49 -24.91 -23.27
N SER A 188 12.47 -25.54 -22.66
CA SER A 188 11.13 -25.69 -23.25
C SER A 188 10.24 -24.44 -23.13
N GLY A 189 10.68 -23.43 -22.40
CA GLY A 189 9.93 -22.19 -22.18
C GLY A 189 10.09 -21.63 -20.77
N ASN A 190 9.55 -20.46 -20.57
CA ASN A 190 9.65 -19.72 -19.32
C ASN A 190 8.33 -19.76 -18.54
N MET A 191 8.43 -19.76 -17.21
CA MET A 191 7.27 -19.58 -16.35
C MET A 191 7.30 -18.17 -15.76
N VAL A 192 6.16 -17.47 -15.82
CA VAL A 192 6.06 -16.05 -15.47
C VAL A 192 4.83 -15.81 -14.60
N LEU A 193 5.01 -15.05 -13.52
CA LEU A 193 3.92 -14.52 -12.68
C LEU A 193 3.47 -13.17 -13.23
N SER A 194 2.17 -12.95 -13.30
CA SER A 194 1.53 -11.65 -13.54
C SER A 194 0.59 -11.32 -12.39
N LEU A 195 0.71 -10.14 -11.80
CA LEU A 195 -0.18 -9.58 -10.78
C LEU A 195 -0.82 -8.31 -11.33
N ASN A 196 -2.15 -8.22 -11.34
CA ASN A 196 -2.85 -7.22 -12.13
C ASN A 196 -3.90 -6.45 -11.33
N HIS A 197 -3.94 -5.13 -11.53
CA HIS A 197 -5.07 -4.27 -11.22
C HIS A 197 -5.79 -3.88 -12.50
N ARG A 198 -7.11 -4.11 -12.54
CA ARG A 198 -7.99 -3.84 -13.69
C ARG A 198 -9.08 -2.83 -13.37
N THR A 199 -9.62 -2.87 -12.16
CA THR A 199 -10.76 -2.03 -11.75
C THR A 199 -10.30 -0.64 -11.35
N GLN A 200 -9.22 -0.54 -10.62
CA GLN A 200 -8.67 0.72 -10.09
C GLN A 200 -7.21 0.89 -10.50
N GLY A 201 -6.80 2.15 -10.63
CA GLY A 201 -5.39 2.47 -10.76
C GLY A 201 -4.63 2.12 -9.48
N HIS A 202 -3.38 1.67 -9.62
CA HIS A 202 -2.50 1.34 -8.51
C HIS A 202 -1.07 1.82 -8.76
N VAL A 203 -0.41 2.29 -7.72
CA VAL A 203 1.02 2.62 -7.72
C VAL A 203 1.72 1.65 -6.77
N TRP A 204 2.53 0.79 -7.35
CA TRP A 204 3.21 -0.27 -6.60
C TRP A 204 4.20 0.29 -5.60
N SER A 205 4.06 -0.06 -4.33
CA SER A 205 5.01 0.28 -3.29
C SER A 205 6.24 -0.63 -3.31
N MET A 206 7.35 -0.13 -2.78
CA MET A 206 8.56 -0.95 -2.62
C MET A 206 8.34 -2.17 -1.73
N ALA A 207 7.42 -2.10 -0.77
CA ALA A 207 7.06 -3.22 0.10
C ALA A 207 6.37 -4.33 -0.69
N GLU A 208 5.40 -4.02 -1.56
CA GLU A 208 4.71 -4.97 -2.42
C GLU A 208 5.67 -5.64 -3.41
N ILE A 209 6.52 -4.83 -4.06
CA ILE A 209 7.53 -5.33 -5.02
C ILE A 209 8.49 -6.30 -4.31
N LYS A 210 9.00 -5.93 -3.12
CA LYS A 210 9.91 -6.76 -2.35
C LYS A 210 9.25 -8.06 -1.88
N PHE A 211 8.04 -7.96 -1.31
CA PHE A 211 7.30 -9.14 -0.86
C PHE A 211 7.06 -10.13 -2.02
N THR A 212 6.63 -9.61 -3.19
CA THR A 212 6.43 -10.44 -4.39
C THR A 212 7.74 -11.09 -4.84
N ALA A 213 8.84 -10.35 -4.88
CA ALA A 213 10.14 -10.90 -5.25
C ALA A 213 10.61 -12.02 -4.31
N ASP A 214 10.40 -11.86 -3.01
CA ASP A 214 10.77 -12.88 -2.02
C ASP A 214 9.83 -14.10 -2.10
N ALA A 215 8.53 -13.91 -2.29
CA ALA A 215 7.58 -14.99 -2.54
C ALA A 215 7.91 -15.79 -3.80
N VAL A 216 8.31 -15.12 -4.89
CA VAL A 216 8.74 -15.79 -6.14
C VAL A 216 9.98 -16.64 -5.91
N LYS A 217 10.98 -16.19 -5.15
CA LYS A 217 12.17 -17.01 -4.80
C LYS A 217 11.79 -18.27 -4.03
N ILE A 218 10.79 -18.18 -3.13
CA ILE A 218 10.28 -19.35 -2.41
C ILE A 218 9.64 -20.32 -3.38
N LEU A 219 8.78 -19.83 -4.30
CA LEU A 219 8.18 -20.70 -5.32
C LEU A 219 9.23 -21.35 -6.21
N GLN A 220 10.24 -20.61 -6.66
CA GLN A 220 11.38 -21.16 -7.42
C GLN A 220 12.03 -22.33 -6.66
N SER A 221 12.24 -22.19 -5.34
CA SER A 221 12.80 -23.24 -4.51
C SER A 221 11.91 -24.48 -4.43
N ILE A 222 10.58 -24.30 -4.36
CA ILE A 222 9.60 -25.39 -4.38
C ILE A 222 9.68 -26.15 -5.72
N LEU A 223 9.64 -25.41 -6.82
CA LEU A 223 9.64 -25.99 -8.16
C LEU A 223 10.96 -26.73 -8.45
N THR A 224 12.10 -26.14 -8.07
CA THR A 224 13.42 -26.78 -8.29
C THR A 224 13.62 -28.08 -7.49
N ARG A 225 12.98 -28.22 -6.34
CA ARG A 225 13.10 -29.44 -5.51
C ARG A 225 12.20 -30.57 -5.97
N ARG A 226 11.14 -30.27 -6.71
CA ARG A 226 10.05 -31.22 -7.06
C ARG A 226 10.02 -31.61 -8.53
N ILE A 227 10.84 -30.96 -9.36
CA ILE A 227 11.08 -31.33 -10.76
C ILE A 227 12.34 -32.16 -10.85
#